data_463ca4a901a27b800d8c1542e65709a7
#
_entry.id   463ca4a901a27b800d8c1542e65709a7
#
_cell.length_a   1.000
_cell.length_b   1.000
_cell.length_c   1.000
_cell.angle_alpha   90.00
_cell.angle_beta   90.00
_cell.angle_gamma   90.00
#
_symmetry.space_group_name_H-M   'P 1'
#
loop_
_entity.id
_entity.type
_entity.pdbx_description
1 polymer ?
#
loop_
_entity_poly.entity_id
_entity_poly.type
_entity_poly.pdbx_seq_one_letter_code
_entity_poly.pdbx_strand_id
1 'polypeptide(L)'
;AAAVAEATDLANTAISTSKADLTVSEVGVMTTVTDMAVNTAESDVIKDLGKLFGEGIARKMDADLMALFDGFSGAVGAADAAITVAKIFEAVSKLKQAGVPSNDMSCVLHPAVAYDLKANMTNTFANPNPTDVANEALRTGFVGQLAGVNVYESSNMANTGTGGDFKGGLFHKDALGLAMLQDIKIETQRDASIRGTEIVATAVYGVGELHDSYGIEVLADSSIL
;
A
#
# COMPACT_ATOMS: atom_id res chain seq x y z
N ALA A 1 5.37 33.02 -9.43
CA ALA A 1 4.84 34.37 -9.64
C ALA A 1 5.79 35.36 -8.96
N ALA A 2 6.10 36.49 -9.61
CA ALA A 2 6.91 37.56 -9.07
C ALA A 2 6.08 38.85 -9.02
N ALA A 3 6.43 39.76 -8.11
CA ALA A 3 5.84 41.09 -8.10
C ALA A 3 6.31 41.86 -9.33
N VAL A 4 5.41 42.51 -10.03
CA VAL A 4 5.70 43.30 -11.22
C VAL A 4 5.49 44.77 -10.92
N ALA A 5 6.49 45.58 -11.23
CA ALA A 5 6.37 47.04 -11.12
C ALA A 5 5.52 47.58 -12.26
N GLU A 6 4.88 48.74 -12.04
CA GLU A 6 4.08 49.45 -13.05
C GLU A 6 4.92 49.73 -14.30
N ALA A 7 4.36 49.48 -15.48
CA ALA A 7 4.99 49.65 -16.79
C ALA A 7 6.20 48.73 -17.08
N THR A 8 6.33 47.57 -16.38
CA THR A 8 7.38 46.58 -16.64
C THR A 8 6.77 45.36 -17.33
N ASP A 9 7.41 44.87 -18.39
CA ASP A 9 6.98 43.69 -19.12
C ASP A 9 7.16 42.40 -18.27
N LEU A 10 6.18 41.49 -18.34
CA LEU A 10 6.24 40.20 -17.69
C LEU A 10 7.21 39.27 -18.46
N ALA A 11 8.24 38.81 -17.79
CA ALA A 11 9.12 37.81 -18.37
C ALA A 11 8.38 36.48 -18.58
N ASN A 12 8.52 35.90 -19.75
CA ASN A 12 7.98 34.58 -20.06
C ASN A 12 8.69 33.51 -19.24
N THR A 13 7.93 32.76 -18.45
CA THR A 13 8.46 31.64 -17.68
C THR A 13 8.21 30.35 -18.47
N ALA A 14 9.27 29.70 -18.89
CA ALA A 14 9.16 28.40 -19.53
C ALA A 14 8.62 27.37 -18.56
N ILE A 15 7.59 26.66 -18.96
CA ILE A 15 7.02 25.53 -18.21
C ILE A 15 7.60 24.25 -18.80
N SER A 16 8.30 23.47 -17.96
CA SER A 16 8.72 22.13 -18.32
C SER A 16 7.72 21.11 -17.82
N THR A 17 7.37 20.14 -18.64
CA THR A 17 6.53 19.02 -18.29
C THR A 17 7.36 17.76 -18.19
N SER A 18 7.17 16.96 -17.16
CA SER A 18 7.69 15.60 -17.03
C SER A 18 6.56 14.61 -17.22
N LYS A 19 6.88 13.42 -17.73
CA LYS A 19 5.93 12.32 -17.87
C LYS A 19 6.40 11.14 -17.02
N ALA A 20 5.45 10.42 -16.44
CA ALA A 20 5.66 9.11 -15.85
C ALA A 20 5.05 8.07 -16.80
N ASP A 21 5.84 7.08 -17.21
CA ASP A 21 5.38 6.00 -18.09
C ASP A 21 5.08 4.77 -17.21
N LEU A 22 3.84 4.27 -17.27
CA LEU A 22 3.42 3.05 -16.60
C LEU A 22 3.44 1.89 -17.61
N THR A 23 4.28 0.90 -17.38
CA THR A 23 4.36 -0.30 -18.21
C THR A 23 3.45 -1.38 -17.62
N VAL A 24 2.50 -1.86 -18.43
CA VAL A 24 1.62 -2.94 -18.03
C VAL A 24 2.22 -4.30 -18.33
N SER A 25 1.97 -5.28 -17.47
CA SER A 25 2.36 -6.68 -17.62
C SER A 25 1.19 -7.60 -17.33
N GLU A 26 1.20 -8.78 -17.91
CA GLU A 26 0.21 -9.81 -17.63
C GLU A 26 0.61 -10.59 -16.39
N VAL A 27 -0.34 -10.77 -15.48
CA VAL A 27 -0.22 -11.61 -14.29
C VAL A 27 -1.31 -12.67 -14.35
N GLY A 28 -0.95 -13.91 -14.10
CA GLY A 28 -1.91 -15.01 -14.16
C GLY A 28 -1.61 -16.11 -13.16
N VAL A 29 -2.64 -16.87 -12.87
CA VAL A 29 -2.58 -18.10 -12.06
C VAL A 29 -3.39 -19.18 -12.75
N MET A 30 -2.88 -20.40 -12.76
CA MET A 30 -3.54 -21.56 -13.36
C MET A 30 -3.55 -22.74 -12.37
N THR A 31 -4.65 -23.47 -12.39
CA THR A 31 -4.73 -24.79 -11.73
C THR A 31 -5.56 -25.75 -12.55
N THR A 32 -5.32 -27.04 -12.34
CA THR A 32 -6.08 -28.10 -12.99
C THR A 32 -6.86 -28.88 -11.94
N VAL A 33 -8.15 -29.01 -12.15
CA VAL A 33 -9.06 -29.78 -11.28
C VAL A 33 -9.51 -31.02 -12.01
N THR A 34 -9.26 -32.21 -11.43
CA THR A 34 -9.69 -33.48 -12.01
C THR A 34 -11.17 -33.76 -11.74
N ASP A 35 -11.81 -34.50 -12.64
CA ASP A 35 -13.22 -34.91 -12.46
C ASP A 35 -13.44 -35.66 -11.15
N MET A 36 -12.45 -36.47 -10.75
CA MET A 36 -12.50 -37.18 -9.48
C MET A 36 -12.58 -36.22 -8.29
N ALA A 37 -11.77 -35.17 -8.32
CA ALA A 37 -11.79 -34.14 -7.25
C ALA A 37 -13.13 -33.40 -7.18
N VAL A 38 -13.72 -33.05 -8.34
CA VAL A 38 -15.03 -32.40 -8.38
C VAL A 38 -16.14 -33.34 -7.89
N ASN A 39 -16.11 -34.61 -8.31
CA ASN A 39 -17.14 -35.58 -7.95
C ASN A 39 -17.07 -36.06 -6.48
N THR A 40 -15.90 -35.97 -5.86
CA THR A 40 -15.72 -36.40 -4.46
C THR A 40 -15.76 -35.25 -3.46
N ALA A 41 -15.73 -34.02 -3.94
CA ALA A 41 -15.80 -32.83 -3.09
C ALA A 41 -17.22 -32.60 -2.56
N GLU A 42 -17.30 -32.18 -1.30
CA GLU A 42 -18.56 -31.79 -0.65
C GLU A 42 -19.00 -30.38 -1.05
N SER A 43 -18.08 -29.53 -1.51
CA SER A 43 -18.33 -28.14 -1.94
C SER A 43 -18.10 -27.93 -3.43
N ASP A 44 -18.58 -26.81 -3.96
CA ASP A 44 -18.33 -26.39 -5.33
C ASP A 44 -16.88 -25.89 -5.50
N VAL A 45 -15.97 -26.82 -5.75
CA VAL A 45 -14.53 -26.59 -5.89
C VAL A 45 -14.20 -25.51 -6.93
N ILE A 46 -14.94 -25.47 -8.03
CA ILE A 46 -14.69 -24.51 -9.12
C ILE A 46 -14.98 -23.09 -8.67
N LYS A 47 -16.07 -22.90 -7.92
CA LYS A 47 -16.43 -21.60 -7.37
C LYS A 47 -15.45 -21.11 -6.30
N ASP A 48 -15.01 -22.02 -5.45
CA ASP A 48 -14.05 -21.69 -4.38
C ASP A 48 -12.67 -21.35 -4.96
N LEU A 49 -12.24 -22.05 -6.02
CA LEU A 49 -11.01 -21.71 -6.76
C LEU A 49 -11.12 -20.35 -7.47
N GLY A 50 -12.27 -20.02 -8.03
CA GLY A 50 -12.49 -18.71 -8.63
C GLY A 50 -12.29 -17.55 -7.63
N LYS A 51 -12.78 -17.72 -6.41
CA LYS A 51 -12.54 -16.75 -5.33
C LYS A 51 -11.07 -16.67 -4.94
N LEU A 52 -10.43 -17.83 -4.76
CA LEU A 52 -9.02 -17.92 -4.38
C LEU A 52 -8.11 -17.23 -5.41
N PHE A 53 -8.41 -17.40 -6.70
CA PHE A 53 -7.67 -16.74 -7.77
C PHE A 53 -7.87 -15.24 -7.77
N GLY A 54 -9.10 -14.76 -7.58
CA GLY A 54 -9.39 -13.34 -7.44
C GLY A 54 -8.63 -12.71 -6.28
N GLU A 55 -8.64 -13.37 -5.12
CA GLU A 55 -7.89 -12.94 -3.96
C GLU A 55 -6.36 -12.97 -4.20
N GLY A 56 -5.86 -13.99 -4.89
CA GLY A 56 -4.44 -14.13 -5.22
C GLY A 56 -3.94 -13.00 -6.14
N ILE A 57 -4.70 -12.68 -7.19
CA ILE A 57 -4.37 -11.56 -8.09
C ILE A 57 -4.47 -10.22 -7.37
N ALA A 58 -5.51 -10.01 -6.55
CA ALA A 58 -5.66 -8.79 -5.77
C ALA A 58 -4.50 -8.59 -4.79
N ARG A 59 -4.07 -9.66 -4.09
CA ARG A 59 -2.89 -9.64 -3.22
C ARG A 59 -1.61 -9.30 -3.98
N LYS A 60 -1.45 -9.82 -5.19
CA LYS A 60 -0.28 -9.51 -6.02
C LYS A 60 -0.26 -8.04 -6.42
N MET A 61 -1.40 -7.48 -6.85
CA MET A 61 -1.52 -6.06 -7.18
C MET A 61 -1.19 -5.17 -5.98
N ASP A 62 -1.69 -5.53 -4.81
CA ASP A 62 -1.45 -4.81 -3.55
C ASP A 62 0.04 -4.87 -3.17
N ALA A 63 0.66 -6.05 -3.26
CA ALA A 63 2.09 -6.22 -2.98
C ALA A 63 2.97 -5.43 -3.96
N ASP A 64 2.61 -5.39 -5.25
CA ASP A 64 3.35 -4.61 -6.25
C ASP A 64 3.24 -3.11 -6.01
N LEU A 65 2.07 -2.61 -5.58
CA LEU A 65 1.91 -1.21 -5.16
C LEU A 65 2.73 -0.88 -3.92
N MET A 66 2.75 -1.78 -2.92
CA MET A 66 3.53 -1.57 -1.70
C MET A 66 5.04 -1.65 -1.93
N ALA A 67 5.49 -2.43 -2.90
CA ALA A 67 6.90 -2.49 -3.27
C ALA A 67 7.44 -1.14 -3.80
N LEU A 68 6.57 -0.25 -4.28
CA LEU A 68 6.97 1.09 -4.72
C LEU A 68 7.36 2.02 -3.55
N PHE A 69 7.00 1.70 -2.31
CA PHE A 69 7.37 2.54 -1.17
C PHE A 69 8.88 2.66 -0.97
N ASP A 70 9.63 1.62 -1.36
CA ASP A 70 11.10 1.60 -1.36
C ASP A 70 11.71 2.56 -2.40
N GLY A 71 10.94 2.98 -3.40
CA GLY A 71 11.37 3.91 -4.45
C GLY A 71 11.35 5.38 -4.03
N PHE A 72 10.62 5.74 -2.98
CA PHE A 72 10.52 7.13 -2.56
C PHE A 72 11.87 7.69 -2.09
N SER A 73 12.22 8.87 -2.56
CA SER A 73 13.46 9.56 -2.16
C SER A 73 13.43 10.06 -0.72
N GLY A 74 12.24 10.29 -0.18
CA GLY A 74 12.02 10.65 1.21
C GLY A 74 11.88 9.43 2.12
N ALA A 75 12.65 9.35 3.20
CA ALA A 75 12.55 8.28 4.17
C ALA A 75 12.45 8.82 5.61
N VAL A 76 11.75 8.06 6.46
CA VAL A 76 11.61 8.29 7.90
C VAL A 76 11.71 6.96 8.64
N GLY A 77 12.33 6.97 9.80
CA GLY A 77 12.60 5.78 10.59
C GLY A 77 14.02 5.26 10.37
N ALA A 78 14.28 4.07 10.83
CA ALA A 78 15.55 3.37 10.65
C ALA A 78 15.34 1.87 10.85
N ALA A 79 16.22 1.07 10.26
CA ALA A 79 16.35 -0.35 10.57
C ALA A 79 16.67 -0.54 12.07
N ASP A 80 16.26 -1.67 12.61
CA ASP A 80 16.42 -2.03 14.03
C ASP A 80 15.79 -1.00 15.02
N ALA A 81 14.84 -0.19 14.56
CA ALA A 81 14.19 0.82 15.40
C ALA A 81 12.66 0.76 15.28
N ALA A 82 11.98 0.63 16.41
CA ALA A 82 10.51 0.65 16.46
C ALA A 82 9.96 2.00 16.03
N ILE A 83 8.84 1.99 15.34
CA ILE A 83 8.15 3.20 14.92
C ILE A 83 7.60 3.97 16.13
N THR A 84 7.71 5.29 16.08
CA THR A 84 7.12 6.18 17.08
C THR A 84 6.12 7.13 16.43
N VAL A 85 5.18 7.61 17.23
CA VAL A 85 4.23 8.65 16.82
C VAL A 85 4.94 9.89 16.26
N ALA A 86 6.06 10.27 16.90
CA ALA A 86 6.88 11.40 16.45
C ALA A 86 7.41 11.22 15.03
N LYS A 87 7.75 9.99 14.63
CA LYS A 87 8.21 9.70 13.26
C LYS A 87 7.10 9.86 12.23
N ILE A 88 5.87 9.50 12.55
CA ILE A 88 4.72 9.76 11.66
C ILE A 88 4.47 11.28 11.53
N PHE A 89 4.54 12.04 12.62
CA PHE A 89 4.46 13.50 12.55
C PHE A 89 5.59 14.11 11.72
N GLU A 90 6.83 13.59 11.83
CA GLU A 90 7.97 14.00 11.01
C GLU A 90 7.69 13.75 9.52
N ALA A 91 7.19 12.56 9.15
CA ALA A 91 6.83 12.23 7.78
C ALA A 91 5.77 13.17 7.22
N VAL A 92 4.68 13.39 7.96
CA VAL A 92 3.62 14.33 7.56
C VAL A 92 4.17 15.75 7.39
N SER A 93 5.07 16.18 8.28
CA SER A 93 5.67 17.51 8.19
C SER A 93 6.57 17.67 6.97
N LYS A 94 7.33 16.62 6.61
CA LYS A 94 8.16 16.59 5.38
C LYS A 94 7.30 16.72 4.13
N LEU A 95 6.18 15.97 4.02
CA LEU A 95 5.25 16.09 2.89
C LEU A 95 4.64 17.48 2.80
N LYS A 96 4.20 18.06 3.92
CA LYS A 96 3.67 19.43 3.95
C LYS A 96 4.72 20.46 3.55
N GLN A 97 5.97 20.27 3.95
CA GLN A 97 7.09 21.14 3.55
C GLN A 97 7.38 21.02 2.04
N ALA A 98 7.18 19.86 1.44
CA ALA A 98 7.26 19.67 -0.01
C ALA A 98 6.06 20.26 -0.77
N GLY A 99 5.08 20.86 -0.05
CA GLY A 99 3.90 21.48 -0.66
C GLY A 99 2.79 20.50 -1.03
N VAL A 100 2.82 19.29 -0.51
CA VAL A 100 1.79 18.27 -0.76
C VAL A 100 0.47 18.70 -0.08
N PRO A 101 -0.68 18.60 -0.76
CA PRO A 101 -1.98 18.86 -0.15
C PRO A 101 -2.22 17.98 1.08
N SER A 102 -2.80 18.56 2.12
CA SER A 102 -3.06 17.80 3.38
C SER A 102 -4.25 16.83 3.28
N ASN A 103 -5.00 16.88 2.18
CA ASN A 103 -6.13 15.99 1.94
C ASN A 103 -5.64 14.68 1.31
N ASP A 104 -6.39 13.60 1.52
CA ASP A 104 -6.15 12.31 0.85
C ASP A 104 -4.75 11.70 1.07
N MET A 105 -4.14 12.01 2.21
CA MET A 105 -2.93 11.35 2.66
C MET A 105 -3.29 10.02 3.35
N SER A 106 -2.53 8.98 3.04
CA SER A 106 -2.67 7.66 3.63
C SER A 106 -1.32 7.15 4.12
N CYS A 107 -1.34 6.40 5.21
CA CYS A 107 -0.18 5.68 5.72
C CYS A 107 -0.51 4.20 5.74
N VAL A 108 0.35 3.37 5.19
CA VAL A 108 0.20 1.91 5.20
C VAL A 108 1.38 1.31 5.94
N LEU A 109 1.09 0.47 6.94
CA LEU A 109 2.08 -0.17 7.78
C LEU A 109 1.84 -1.68 7.86
N HIS A 110 2.90 -2.45 8.10
CA HIS A 110 2.75 -3.86 8.44
C HIS A 110 2.07 -4.00 9.81
N PRO A 111 1.20 -5.02 10.03
CA PRO A 111 0.47 -5.18 11.29
C PRO A 111 1.37 -5.24 12.53
N ALA A 112 2.57 -5.84 12.41
CA ALA A 112 3.53 -5.92 13.49
C ALA A 112 4.11 -4.54 13.87
N VAL A 113 4.42 -3.71 12.87
CA VAL A 113 4.86 -2.31 13.08
C VAL A 113 3.71 -1.44 13.61
N ALA A 114 2.50 -1.67 13.14
CA ALA A 114 1.32 -0.98 13.64
C ALA A 114 1.02 -1.34 15.11
N TYR A 115 1.34 -2.57 15.56
CA TYR A 115 1.28 -2.95 16.96
C TYR A 115 2.22 -2.06 17.81
N ASP A 116 3.46 -1.90 17.39
CA ASP A 116 4.44 -1.06 18.10
C ASP A 116 4.01 0.41 18.15
N LEU A 117 3.44 0.91 17.06
CA LEU A 117 2.85 2.25 17.02
C LEU A 117 1.72 2.40 18.05
N LYS A 118 0.81 1.42 18.13
CA LYS A 118 -0.28 1.39 19.13
C LYS A 118 0.28 1.33 20.56
N ALA A 119 1.28 0.49 20.80
CA ALA A 119 1.93 0.35 22.10
C ALA A 119 2.60 1.66 22.53
N ASN A 120 3.27 2.34 21.61
CA ASN A 120 3.88 3.65 21.86
C ASN A 120 2.82 4.74 22.11
N MET A 121 1.69 4.71 21.44
CA MET A 121 0.58 5.62 21.70
C MET A 121 0.02 5.43 23.11
N THR A 122 -0.16 4.19 23.53
CA THR A 122 -0.64 3.87 24.89
C THR A 122 0.28 4.45 25.96
N ASN A 123 1.58 4.36 25.80
CA ASN A 123 2.56 4.92 26.73
C ASN A 123 2.60 6.46 26.71
N THR A 124 2.35 7.08 25.56
CA THR A 124 2.42 8.54 25.41
C THR A 124 1.12 9.23 25.86
N PHE A 125 -0.01 8.56 25.73
CA PHE A 125 -1.33 9.08 26.06
C PHE A 125 -1.92 8.47 27.37
N ALA A 126 -1.17 7.67 28.09
CA ALA A 126 -1.53 7.18 29.42
C ALA A 126 -1.49 8.28 30.48
N ASN A 127 -1.99 9.46 30.14
CA ASN A 127 -2.21 10.54 31.09
C ASN A 127 -3.56 10.30 31.77
N PRO A 128 -3.70 10.53 33.10
CA PRO A 128 -4.90 10.20 33.86
C PRO A 128 -6.16 11.00 33.48
N ASN A 129 -6.13 11.79 32.44
CA ASN A 129 -7.30 12.47 31.89
C ASN A 129 -7.75 11.71 30.60
N PRO A 130 -8.77 10.85 30.70
CA PRO A 130 -9.23 10.07 29.56
C PRO A 130 -9.92 10.99 28.56
N THR A 131 -9.20 11.41 27.52
CA THR A 131 -9.83 11.95 26.33
C THR A 131 -10.43 10.78 25.53
N ASP A 132 -11.67 10.92 25.04
CA ASP A 132 -12.44 9.87 24.35
C ASP A 132 -11.66 9.16 23.22
N VAL A 133 -10.76 9.87 22.54
CA VAL A 133 -9.95 9.34 21.43
C VAL A 133 -8.94 8.27 21.88
N ALA A 134 -8.27 8.46 23.03
CA ALA A 134 -7.33 7.47 23.57
C ALA A 134 -8.05 6.20 24.05
N ASN A 135 -9.22 6.36 24.65
CA ASN A 135 -10.04 5.24 25.09
C ASN A 135 -10.66 4.46 23.92
N GLU A 136 -10.98 5.11 22.82
CA GLU A 136 -11.54 4.46 21.64
C GLU A 136 -10.48 3.67 20.88
N ALA A 137 -9.25 4.20 20.73
CA ALA A 137 -8.12 3.49 20.17
C ALA A 137 -7.76 2.23 20.97
N LEU A 138 -7.80 2.32 22.32
CA LEU A 138 -7.56 1.16 23.19
C LEU A 138 -8.67 0.11 23.10
N ARG A 139 -9.94 0.53 22.91
CA ARG A 139 -11.08 -0.36 22.91
C ARG A 139 -11.37 -1.03 21.58
N THR A 140 -11.07 -0.36 20.46
CA THR A 140 -11.38 -0.85 19.11
C THR A 140 -10.17 -1.36 18.36
N GLY A 141 -8.94 -1.13 18.87
CA GLY A 141 -7.72 -1.46 18.14
C GLY A 141 -7.54 -0.63 16.85
N PHE A 142 -8.33 0.43 16.70
CA PHE A 142 -8.35 1.27 15.53
C PHE A 142 -7.13 2.21 15.52
N VAL A 143 -6.25 2.07 14.53
CA VAL A 143 -5.21 3.06 14.23
C VAL A 143 -5.81 4.18 13.39
N GLY A 144 -6.92 4.66 13.69
CA GLY A 144 -7.73 5.63 13.02
C GLY A 144 -6.98 6.67 12.19
N GLN A 145 -7.12 7.92 12.59
CA GLN A 145 -6.48 9.05 11.94
C GLN A 145 -5.37 9.59 12.85
N LEU A 146 -4.13 9.59 12.38
CA LEU A 146 -2.99 10.15 13.09
C LEU A 146 -2.43 11.34 12.29
N ALA A 147 -2.31 12.50 12.93
CA ALA A 147 -1.85 13.75 12.28
C ALA A 147 -2.70 14.19 11.05
N GLY A 148 -3.95 13.77 10.96
CA GLY A 148 -4.82 14.02 9.81
C GLY A 148 -4.65 13.02 8.66
N VAL A 149 -3.86 11.95 8.87
CA VAL A 149 -3.61 10.88 7.90
C VAL A 149 -4.31 9.61 8.33
N ASN A 150 -4.96 8.92 7.41
CA ASN A 150 -5.56 7.62 7.65
C ASN A 150 -4.46 6.55 7.69
N VAL A 151 -4.43 5.75 8.75
CA VAL A 151 -3.46 4.66 8.90
C VAL A 151 -4.15 3.33 8.61
N TYR A 152 -3.60 2.60 7.65
CA TYR A 152 -4.05 1.28 7.22
C TYR A 152 -3.00 0.22 7.57
N GLU A 153 -3.45 -1.01 7.74
CA GLU A 153 -2.59 -2.17 7.97
C GLU A 153 -2.68 -3.13 6.80
N SER A 154 -1.53 -3.62 6.33
CA SER A 154 -1.48 -4.67 5.32
C SER A 154 -0.35 -5.65 5.60
N SER A 155 -0.69 -6.94 5.56
CA SER A 155 0.29 -8.04 5.69
C SER A 155 1.05 -8.35 4.39
N ASN A 156 0.72 -7.67 3.29
CA ASN A 156 1.36 -7.91 2.00
C ASN A 156 2.69 -7.16 1.81
N MET A 157 3.14 -6.44 2.85
CA MET A 157 4.44 -5.77 2.83
C MET A 157 5.59 -6.75 2.91
N ALA A 158 6.62 -6.52 2.10
CA ALA A 158 7.83 -7.31 2.14
C ALA A 158 8.65 -6.99 3.40
N ASN A 159 9.18 -8.03 4.03
CA ASN A 159 10.22 -7.90 5.02
C ASN A 159 11.54 -7.59 4.30
N THR A 160 12.34 -6.67 4.83
CA THR A 160 13.63 -6.29 4.23
C THR A 160 14.72 -7.35 4.40
N GLY A 161 14.39 -8.50 5.01
CA GLY A 161 15.23 -9.70 5.04
C GLY A 161 16.13 -9.85 6.28
N THR A 162 16.15 -8.90 7.21
CA THR A 162 16.93 -9.02 8.45
C THR A 162 16.08 -8.55 9.62
N GLY A 163 15.78 -9.44 10.56
CA GLY A 163 14.94 -9.08 11.72
C GLY A 163 13.48 -8.82 11.34
N GLY A 164 12.82 -7.99 12.08
CA GLY A 164 11.42 -7.56 11.88
C GLY A 164 11.26 -6.25 11.12
N ASP A 165 12.21 -5.88 10.26
CA ASP A 165 12.17 -4.63 9.50
C ASP A 165 11.18 -4.66 8.34
N PHE A 166 10.26 -3.70 8.32
CA PHE A 166 9.29 -3.52 7.25
C PHE A 166 9.33 -2.11 6.67
N LYS A 167 9.10 -2.02 5.37
CA LYS A 167 9.00 -0.77 4.63
C LYS A 167 7.54 -0.41 4.42
N GLY A 168 7.02 0.49 5.25
CA GLY A 168 5.73 1.11 5.05
C GLY A 168 5.83 2.37 4.20
N GLY A 169 4.69 2.96 3.87
CA GLY A 169 4.63 4.21 3.11
C GLY A 169 3.62 5.19 3.68
N LEU A 170 3.99 6.47 3.69
CA LEU A 170 3.07 7.58 3.91
C LEU A 170 3.06 8.42 2.64
N PHE A 171 1.90 8.50 1.98
CA PHE A 171 1.80 9.07 0.65
C PHE A 171 0.46 9.75 0.41
N HIS A 172 0.46 10.67 -0.54
CA HIS A 172 -0.75 11.25 -1.12
C HIS A 172 -1.24 10.36 -2.27
N LYS A 173 -2.54 10.35 -2.55
CA LYS A 173 -3.13 9.52 -3.62
C LYS A 173 -2.48 9.70 -5.01
N ASP A 174 -1.93 10.88 -5.29
CA ASP A 174 -1.29 11.17 -6.57
C ASP A 174 0.20 10.74 -6.62
N ALA A 175 0.74 10.15 -5.53
CA ALA A 175 2.11 9.64 -5.52
C ALA A 175 2.28 8.39 -6.37
N LEU A 176 1.28 7.51 -6.34
CA LEU A 176 1.30 6.21 -6.98
C LEU A 176 0.24 6.11 -8.06
N GLY A 177 0.51 5.35 -9.10
CA GLY A 177 -0.41 5.07 -10.18
C GLY A 177 -0.60 3.57 -10.42
N LEU A 178 -1.85 3.19 -10.64
CA LEU A 178 -2.25 1.88 -11.13
C LEU A 178 -2.90 2.05 -12.50
N ALA A 179 -2.30 1.46 -13.52
CA ALA A 179 -2.89 1.37 -14.86
C ALA A 179 -3.43 -0.03 -15.08
N MET A 180 -4.73 -0.17 -15.26
CA MET A 180 -5.37 -1.46 -15.54
C MET A 180 -5.80 -1.49 -17.00
N LEU A 181 -5.22 -2.43 -17.77
CA LEU A 181 -5.57 -2.64 -19.17
C LEU A 181 -6.67 -3.70 -19.29
N GLN A 182 -6.58 -4.76 -18.49
CA GLN A 182 -7.57 -5.84 -18.45
C GLN A 182 -7.83 -6.22 -17.00
N ASP A 183 -9.09 -6.22 -16.63
CA ASP A 183 -9.56 -6.70 -15.34
C ASP A 183 -9.42 -8.22 -15.22
N ILE A 184 -9.61 -8.78 -14.03
CA ILE A 184 -9.49 -10.21 -13.78
C ILE A 184 -10.43 -10.98 -14.69
N LYS A 185 -9.86 -11.80 -15.57
CA LYS A 185 -10.58 -12.68 -16.49
C LYS A 185 -10.31 -14.13 -16.09
N ILE A 186 -11.37 -14.91 -15.92
CA ILE A 186 -11.28 -16.33 -15.62
C ILE A 186 -11.71 -17.10 -16.87
N GLU A 187 -10.86 -18.01 -17.32
CA GLU A 187 -11.10 -18.89 -18.46
C GLU A 187 -10.95 -20.34 -18.02
N THR A 188 -11.78 -21.20 -18.59
CA THR A 188 -11.72 -22.63 -18.30
C THR A 188 -11.51 -23.40 -19.60
N GLN A 189 -10.61 -24.39 -19.55
CA GLN A 189 -10.36 -25.29 -20.67
C GLN A 189 -10.46 -26.75 -20.20
N ARG A 190 -11.16 -27.58 -20.99
CA ARG A 190 -11.25 -29.01 -20.74
C ARG A 190 -10.00 -29.73 -21.29
N ASP A 191 -9.25 -30.40 -20.45
CA ASP A 191 -8.22 -31.34 -20.87
C ASP A 191 -8.69 -32.78 -20.67
N ALA A 192 -8.96 -33.45 -21.78
CA ALA A 192 -9.46 -34.82 -21.79
C ALA A 192 -8.38 -35.85 -21.42
N SER A 193 -7.09 -35.52 -21.64
CA SER A 193 -5.97 -36.43 -21.37
C SER A 193 -5.78 -36.69 -19.88
N ILE A 194 -5.95 -35.66 -19.08
CA ILE A 194 -5.87 -35.74 -17.61
C ILE A 194 -7.24 -35.87 -16.95
N ARG A 195 -8.32 -35.92 -17.74
CA ARG A 195 -9.70 -35.98 -17.23
C ARG A 195 -9.97 -34.87 -16.20
N GLY A 196 -9.60 -33.64 -16.55
CA GLY A 196 -9.68 -32.49 -15.69
C GLY A 196 -10.09 -31.25 -16.46
N THR A 197 -10.37 -30.19 -15.73
CA THR A 197 -10.62 -28.85 -16.24
C THR A 197 -9.51 -27.95 -15.75
N GLU A 198 -8.87 -27.26 -16.68
CA GLU A 198 -7.91 -26.21 -16.38
C GLU A 198 -8.67 -24.91 -16.16
N ILE A 199 -8.33 -24.21 -15.11
CA ILE A 199 -8.89 -22.90 -14.76
C ILE A 199 -7.73 -21.93 -14.73
N VAL A 200 -7.82 -20.90 -15.57
CA VAL A 200 -6.80 -19.83 -15.70
C VAL A 200 -7.45 -18.52 -15.34
N ALA A 201 -6.83 -17.77 -14.45
CA ALA A 201 -7.21 -16.41 -14.17
C ALA A 201 -6.06 -15.48 -14.56
N THR A 202 -6.34 -14.45 -15.35
CA THR A 202 -5.37 -13.45 -15.83
C THR A 202 -5.85 -12.05 -15.56
N ALA A 203 -4.92 -11.14 -15.33
CA ALA A 203 -5.14 -9.70 -15.29
C ALA A 203 -3.96 -8.99 -15.95
N VAL A 204 -4.20 -7.85 -16.58
CA VAL A 204 -3.13 -7.04 -17.19
C VAL A 204 -3.14 -5.66 -16.57
N TYR A 205 -2.12 -5.37 -15.79
CA TYR A 205 -1.97 -4.09 -15.09
C TYR A 205 -0.50 -3.66 -15.01
N GLY A 206 -0.31 -2.40 -14.67
CA GLY A 206 1.00 -1.85 -14.36
C GLY A 206 0.90 -0.89 -13.19
N VAL A 207 1.90 -0.90 -12.34
CA VAL A 207 2.04 0.02 -11.22
C VAL A 207 3.27 0.89 -11.40
N GLY A 208 3.26 2.08 -10.85
CA GLY A 208 4.41 2.95 -10.91
C GLY A 208 4.25 4.17 -10.04
N GLU A 209 5.36 4.80 -9.80
CA GLU A 209 5.44 6.05 -9.08
C GLU A 209 5.16 7.22 -10.04
N LEU A 210 4.23 8.10 -9.65
CA LEU A 210 3.87 9.28 -10.44
C LEU A 210 4.59 10.54 -9.94
N HIS A 211 4.65 10.70 -8.61
CA HIS A 211 5.27 11.84 -7.97
C HIS A 211 6.07 11.40 -6.74
N ASP A 212 7.39 11.29 -6.89
CA ASP A 212 8.32 10.92 -5.84
C ASP A 212 8.19 11.80 -4.56
N SER A 213 8.09 13.11 -4.75
CA SER A 213 7.96 14.07 -3.63
C SER A 213 6.64 13.95 -2.84
N TYR A 214 5.68 13.17 -3.31
CA TYR A 214 4.37 12.98 -2.69
C TYR A 214 4.30 11.72 -1.82
N GLY A 215 5.40 10.97 -1.73
CA GLY A 215 5.55 9.80 -0.89
C GLY A 215 6.77 9.86 0.01
N ILE A 216 6.70 9.16 1.14
CA ILE A 216 7.79 8.97 2.09
C ILE A 216 7.79 7.51 2.53
N GLU A 217 8.95 6.87 2.43
CA GLU A 217 9.20 5.54 3.00
C GLU A 217 9.20 5.62 4.53
N VAL A 218 8.53 4.68 5.17
CA VAL A 218 8.53 4.50 6.63
C VAL A 218 9.21 3.18 6.94
N LEU A 219 10.49 3.22 7.30
CA LEU A 219 11.25 2.05 7.70
C LEU A 219 11.16 1.85 9.21
N ALA A 220 10.75 0.67 9.64
CA ALA A 220 10.65 0.36 11.06
C ALA A 220 10.82 -1.14 11.33
N ASP A 221 11.48 -1.42 12.45
CA ASP A 221 11.55 -2.75 13.04
C ASP A 221 10.32 -3.05 13.89
N SER A 222 10.00 -4.32 14.03
CA SER A 222 8.92 -4.81 14.87
C SER A 222 9.45 -5.51 16.11
N SER A 223 8.96 -5.12 17.27
CA SER A 223 9.35 -5.72 18.56
C SER A 223 8.82 -7.13 18.78
N ILE A 224 7.93 -7.61 17.90
CA ILE A 224 7.26 -8.92 18.03
C ILE A 224 7.66 -9.95 16.97
N LEU A 225 8.63 -9.64 16.11
CA LEU A 225 9.14 -10.55 15.07
C LEU A 225 10.63 -10.77 15.18
#